data_30d8a8a6b92371b8b8c1317b31c1256e
#
_entry.id   30d8a8a6b92371b8b8c1317b31c1256e
#
_cell.length_a   1.000
_cell.length_b   1.000
_cell.length_c   1.000
_cell.angle_alpha   90.00
_cell.angle_beta   90.00
_cell.angle_gamma   90.00
#
_symmetry.space_group_name_H-M   'P 1'
#
loop_
_entity.id
_entity.type
_entity.pdbx_description
1 polymer ?
#
loop_
_entity_poly.entity_id
_entity_poly.type
_entity_poly.pdbx_seq_one_letter_code
_entity_poly.pdbx_strand_id
1 'polypeptide(L)'
;MDTKVLAVAALVIGAGAGFFIGKGEKEVVEVEKVVEAKQTSTLDAVRAKGFIQCGVSQGLPGFSNADDSGNWTGIDVDLCRGVAAAVFGDASKVKFSPLSAKQRFTALSSGEIDILSRNTTWTMTRDTQLGLNFAGVNYYDGQGMMVPKSLGAKSAKELDGANIFTNTGTTTELNITDYFRANKMSFKLVAFEKADEVVAAYDAGRCDVYTTDRSGLAAQRTKLTNPDAHVVLPEIISKEPLGPVVRQGDDQWFNIVRWTLNAMINAEEMGVTKANADQIASSATDPSLLRLLGKEGKFGEELGLSNDWALNVIKSVGNYGESYEAHVGPNTPLKLDRGVNALWSQGGILYAAPIR
;
A
#
# COMPACT_ATOMS: atom_id res chain seq x y z
N MET A 1 12.63 39.05 25.98
CA MET A 1 12.68 37.75 25.32
C MET A 1 11.99 37.90 23.98
N ASP A 2 12.76 38.20 22.94
CA ASP A 2 12.22 38.62 21.63
C ASP A 2 12.09 37.45 20.71
N THR A 3 10.86 37.19 20.31
CA THR A 3 10.53 36.17 19.26
C THR A 3 10.61 36.86 17.92
N LYS A 4 11.66 36.63 17.14
CA LYS A 4 11.75 37.12 15.76
C LYS A 4 10.99 36.17 14.85
N VAL A 5 9.86 36.63 14.32
CA VAL A 5 9.12 36.01 13.21
C VAL A 5 9.82 36.41 11.91
N LEU A 6 10.35 35.46 11.14
CA LEU A 6 10.85 35.70 9.81
C LEU A 6 9.69 35.59 8.80
N ALA A 7 9.32 36.74 8.25
CA ALA A 7 8.40 36.79 7.10
C ALA A 7 9.21 36.63 5.81
N VAL A 8 8.88 35.62 5.00
CA VAL A 8 9.40 35.44 3.65
C VAL A 8 8.52 36.23 2.70
N ALA A 9 9.06 37.30 2.14
CA ALA A 9 8.41 38.08 1.08
C ALA A 9 8.82 37.52 -0.29
N ALA A 10 7.86 37.00 -1.06
CA ALA A 10 8.08 36.63 -2.45
C ALA A 10 8.01 37.89 -3.33
N LEU A 11 9.09 38.23 -3.99
CA LEU A 11 9.15 39.34 -4.96
C LEU A 11 8.94 38.78 -6.39
N VAL A 12 7.82 39.11 -6.99
CA VAL A 12 7.54 38.84 -8.41
C VAL A 12 8.08 40.03 -9.22
N ILE A 13 9.08 39.79 -10.06
CA ILE A 13 9.59 40.82 -11.00
C ILE A 13 8.96 40.56 -12.37
N GLY A 14 8.04 41.41 -12.75
CA GLY A 14 7.49 41.48 -14.11
C GLY A 14 8.47 42.24 -15.05
N ALA A 15 8.75 41.66 -16.22
CA ALA A 15 9.56 42.25 -17.25
C ALA A 15 8.77 43.36 -17.98
N GLY A 16 9.22 44.60 -17.86
CA GLY A 16 8.81 45.72 -18.67
C GLY A 16 10.03 46.35 -19.36
N ALA A 17 10.03 46.33 -20.69
CA ALA A 17 11.08 46.97 -21.50
C ALA A 17 10.96 48.50 -21.47
N GLY A 18 12.02 49.16 -21.07
CA GLY A 18 12.17 50.62 -21.17
C GLY A 18 13.64 51.00 -21.35
N PHE A 19 13.98 51.54 -22.53
CA PHE A 19 15.30 52.07 -22.87
C PHE A 19 15.57 53.36 -22.10
N PHE A 20 16.60 53.40 -21.26
CA PHE A 20 17.25 54.64 -20.87
C PHE A 20 18.77 54.47 -20.78
N ILE A 21 19.48 55.29 -21.56
CA ILE A 21 20.94 55.36 -21.55
C ILE A 21 21.35 56.30 -20.41
N GLY A 22 21.98 55.77 -19.37
CA GLY A 22 22.58 56.56 -18.31
C GLY A 22 23.89 55.90 -17.89
N LYS A 23 25.01 56.62 -17.93
CA LYS A 23 26.32 56.22 -17.37
C LYS A 23 26.17 56.12 -15.86
N GLY A 24 26.36 54.94 -15.31
CA GLY A 24 26.37 54.68 -13.87
C GLY A 24 27.14 53.37 -13.59
N GLU A 25 27.92 53.39 -12.56
CA GLU A 25 28.79 52.32 -12.09
C GLU A 25 28.09 50.97 -12.05
N LYS A 26 28.80 49.92 -12.49
CA LYS A 26 28.31 48.54 -12.40
C LYS A 26 28.33 48.10 -10.94
N GLU A 27 27.18 48.20 -10.29
CA GLU A 27 26.91 47.49 -9.04
C GLU A 27 26.88 45.98 -9.38
N VAL A 28 27.89 45.24 -8.95
CA VAL A 28 27.90 43.80 -9.05
C VAL A 28 26.97 43.29 -7.97
N VAL A 29 25.71 43.01 -8.33
CA VAL A 29 24.80 42.28 -7.43
C VAL A 29 25.30 40.86 -7.34
N GLU A 30 25.98 40.53 -6.26
CA GLU A 30 26.29 39.16 -5.89
C GLU A 30 24.98 38.40 -5.67
N VAL A 31 24.58 37.63 -6.66
CA VAL A 31 23.44 36.70 -6.52
C VAL A 31 23.89 35.61 -5.57
N GLU A 32 23.51 35.74 -4.29
CA GLU A 32 23.61 34.63 -3.35
C GLU A 32 22.94 33.41 -4.01
N LYS A 33 23.75 32.40 -4.33
CA LYS A 33 23.23 31.08 -4.69
C LYS A 33 22.46 30.57 -3.48
N VAL A 34 21.12 30.63 -3.57
CA VAL A 34 20.27 29.89 -2.65
C VAL A 34 20.66 28.42 -2.85
N VAL A 35 21.49 27.90 -1.96
CA VAL A 35 21.74 26.48 -1.87
C VAL A 35 20.44 25.88 -1.36
N GLU A 36 19.63 25.37 -2.28
CA GLU A 36 18.49 24.53 -1.90
C GLU A 36 19.03 23.45 -0.97
N ALA A 37 18.56 23.46 0.27
CA ALA A 37 18.90 22.42 1.23
C ALA A 37 18.49 21.09 0.60
N LYS A 38 19.48 20.25 0.26
CA LYS A 38 19.27 18.95 -0.35
C LYS A 38 18.35 18.17 0.58
N GLN A 39 17.11 17.97 0.16
CA GLN A 39 16.14 17.22 0.94
C GLN A 39 16.74 15.83 1.20
N THR A 40 16.91 15.45 2.46
CA THR A 40 17.46 14.14 2.83
C THR A 40 16.59 13.06 2.22
N SER A 41 17.17 12.14 1.43
CA SER A 41 16.42 11.06 0.83
C SER A 41 15.77 10.18 1.90
N THR A 42 14.63 9.57 1.60
CA THR A 42 13.97 8.65 2.55
C THR A 42 14.91 7.48 2.89
N LEU A 43 15.69 6.98 1.93
CA LEU A 43 16.68 5.93 2.17
C LEU A 43 17.71 6.34 3.21
N ASP A 44 18.27 7.56 3.10
CA ASP A 44 19.27 8.06 4.06
C ASP A 44 18.65 8.25 5.46
N ALA A 45 17.44 8.79 5.52
CA ALA A 45 16.69 8.97 6.77
C ALA A 45 16.39 7.62 7.46
N VAL A 46 15.98 6.62 6.68
CA VAL A 46 15.69 5.26 7.15
C VAL A 46 16.97 4.59 7.65
N ARG A 47 18.09 4.71 6.93
CA ARG A 47 19.38 4.18 7.37
C ARG A 47 19.88 4.84 8.65
N ALA A 48 19.80 6.16 8.74
CA ALA A 48 20.18 6.91 9.94
C ALA A 48 19.33 6.52 11.16
N LYS A 49 18.03 6.26 10.97
CA LYS A 49 17.09 5.83 11.97
C LYS A 49 17.27 4.35 12.36
N GLY A 50 17.81 3.53 11.45
CA GLY A 50 18.08 2.10 11.63
C GLY A 50 16.85 1.17 11.48
N PHE A 51 15.71 1.68 11.01
CA PHE A 51 14.50 0.91 10.75
C PHE A 51 13.56 1.64 9.80
N ILE A 52 12.61 0.92 9.21
CA ILE A 52 11.52 1.47 8.41
C ILE A 52 10.29 1.69 9.29
N GLN A 53 9.64 2.83 9.18
CA GLN A 53 8.33 3.05 9.79
C GLN A 53 7.25 2.75 8.75
N CYS A 54 6.54 1.65 8.94
CA CYS A 54 5.49 1.17 8.04
C CYS A 54 4.10 1.46 8.59
N GLY A 55 3.28 2.20 7.83
CA GLY A 55 1.86 2.39 8.12
C GLY A 55 1.06 1.16 7.68
N VAL A 56 0.29 0.59 8.59
CA VAL A 56 -0.52 -0.62 8.40
C VAL A 56 -1.96 -0.41 8.86
N SER A 57 -2.85 -1.38 8.62
CA SER A 57 -4.22 -1.35 9.16
C SER A 57 -4.22 -1.53 10.69
N GLN A 58 -5.30 -1.10 11.33
CA GLN A 58 -5.50 -1.25 12.78
C GLN A 58 -5.89 -2.68 13.20
N GLY A 59 -5.81 -3.65 12.29
CA GLY A 59 -6.16 -5.05 12.50
C GLY A 59 -7.07 -5.56 11.37
N LEU A 60 -6.45 -6.02 10.28
CA LEU A 60 -7.12 -6.66 9.15
C LEU A 60 -6.47 -8.04 8.93
N PRO A 61 -7.09 -9.13 9.42
CA PRO A 61 -6.56 -10.48 9.23
C PRO A 61 -6.17 -10.77 7.78
N GLY A 62 -5.03 -11.40 7.57
CA GLY A 62 -4.46 -11.70 6.26
C GLY A 62 -3.70 -10.54 5.59
N PHE A 63 -3.98 -9.29 5.92
CA PHE A 63 -3.29 -8.11 5.37
C PHE A 63 -2.31 -7.48 6.36
N SER A 64 -2.81 -7.00 7.48
CA SER A 64 -1.98 -6.51 8.57
C SER A 64 -2.74 -6.68 9.90
N ASN A 65 -2.31 -7.62 10.70
CA ASN A 65 -2.93 -7.94 11.97
C ASN A 65 -1.87 -8.27 13.00
N ALA A 66 -1.97 -7.67 14.20
CA ALA A 66 -1.14 -8.02 15.33
C ALA A 66 -1.80 -9.15 16.14
N ASP A 67 -1.00 -10.09 16.62
CA ASP A 67 -1.43 -11.03 17.65
C ASP A 67 -1.39 -10.39 19.05
N ASP A 68 -1.82 -11.16 20.06
CA ASP A 68 -1.86 -10.68 21.45
C ASP A 68 -0.46 -10.37 22.02
N SER A 69 0.59 -10.89 21.39
CA SER A 69 1.99 -10.64 21.73
C SER A 69 2.58 -9.42 20.99
N GLY A 70 1.78 -8.80 20.10
CA GLY A 70 2.19 -7.66 19.30
C GLY A 70 2.95 -8.03 18.03
N ASN A 71 3.01 -9.32 17.64
CA ASN A 71 3.63 -9.74 16.39
C ASN A 71 2.67 -9.48 15.22
N TRP A 72 3.14 -8.71 14.23
CA TRP A 72 2.38 -8.40 13.04
C TRP A 72 2.52 -9.48 11.97
N THR A 73 1.42 -9.80 11.29
CA THR A 73 1.37 -10.77 10.17
C THR A 73 0.47 -10.27 9.05
N GLY A 74 0.70 -10.74 7.82
CA GLY A 74 -0.13 -10.45 6.66
C GLY A 74 0.68 -9.99 5.45
N ILE A 75 0.05 -9.97 4.27
CA ILE A 75 0.72 -9.62 3.00
C ILE A 75 1.27 -8.19 2.97
N ASP A 76 0.57 -7.24 3.61
CA ASP A 76 1.03 -5.86 3.75
C ASP A 76 2.25 -5.75 4.70
N VAL A 77 2.28 -6.59 5.72
CA VAL A 77 3.39 -6.70 6.69
C VAL A 77 4.62 -7.32 6.04
N ASP A 78 4.45 -8.39 5.26
CA ASP A 78 5.54 -9.06 4.56
C ASP A 78 6.21 -8.14 3.56
N LEU A 79 5.43 -7.30 2.86
CA LEU A 79 6.03 -6.30 1.97
C LEU A 79 6.92 -5.32 2.73
N CYS A 80 6.49 -4.79 3.87
CA CYS A 80 7.31 -3.88 4.67
C CYS A 80 8.56 -4.58 5.23
N ARG A 81 8.44 -5.84 5.65
CA ARG A 81 9.59 -6.67 6.05
C ARG A 81 10.53 -6.95 4.88
N GLY A 82 9.96 -7.17 3.68
CA GLY A 82 10.74 -7.30 2.44
C GLY A 82 11.56 -6.05 2.14
N VAL A 83 10.95 -4.86 2.25
CA VAL A 83 11.68 -3.59 2.08
C VAL A 83 12.78 -3.44 3.15
N ALA A 84 12.51 -3.83 4.41
CA ALA A 84 13.53 -3.81 5.46
C ALA A 84 14.68 -4.79 5.17
N ALA A 85 14.38 -5.99 4.68
CA ALA A 85 15.37 -6.96 4.25
C ALA A 85 16.21 -6.45 3.06
N ALA A 86 15.58 -5.76 2.11
CA ALA A 86 16.28 -5.14 0.97
C ALA A 86 17.26 -4.05 1.42
N VAL A 87 16.86 -3.18 2.36
CA VAL A 87 17.66 -2.03 2.81
C VAL A 87 18.74 -2.41 3.82
N PHE A 88 18.43 -3.32 4.74
CA PHE A 88 19.28 -3.64 5.89
C PHE A 88 19.84 -5.07 5.88
N GLY A 89 19.39 -5.95 4.97
CA GLY A 89 19.64 -7.39 5.06
C GLY A 89 18.91 -8.06 6.24
N ASP A 90 17.97 -7.35 6.88
CA ASP A 90 17.30 -7.79 8.12
C ASP A 90 15.83 -7.34 8.11
N ALA A 91 14.92 -8.29 7.97
CA ALA A 91 13.47 -8.05 7.95
C ALA A 91 12.90 -7.57 9.30
N SER A 92 13.65 -7.68 10.39
CA SER A 92 13.23 -7.19 11.70
C SER A 92 13.38 -5.66 11.86
N LYS A 93 14.10 -5.00 10.93
CA LYS A 93 14.34 -3.55 10.91
C LYS A 93 13.12 -2.77 10.41
N VAL A 94 11.96 -3.09 10.93
CA VAL A 94 10.68 -2.42 10.63
C VAL A 94 9.86 -2.23 11.90
N LYS A 95 9.20 -1.08 12.01
CA LYS A 95 8.20 -0.79 13.04
C LYS A 95 6.87 -0.49 12.37
N PHE A 96 5.79 -0.95 12.95
CA PHE A 96 4.45 -0.81 12.40
C PHE A 96 3.66 0.28 13.12
N SER A 97 3.02 1.18 12.34
CA SER A 97 2.07 2.19 12.82
C SER A 97 0.67 1.78 12.39
N PRO A 98 -0.21 1.35 13.30
CA PRO A 98 -1.60 1.08 12.96
C PRO A 98 -2.35 2.38 12.72
N LEU A 99 -2.90 2.56 11.52
CA LEU A 99 -3.57 3.78 11.08
C LEU A 99 -4.99 3.50 10.62
N SER A 100 -5.93 4.41 10.91
CA SER A 100 -7.26 4.38 10.30
C SER A 100 -7.19 4.73 8.81
N ALA A 101 -8.26 4.44 8.05
CA ALA A 101 -8.33 4.80 6.65
C ALA A 101 -8.26 6.32 6.44
N LYS A 102 -8.74 7.10 7.40
CA LYS A 102 -8.73 8.57 7.39
C LYS A 102 -7.33 9.14 7.67
N GLN A 103 -6.57 8.53 8.58
CA GLN A 103 -5.27 9.05 9.06
C GLN A 103 -4.11 8.73 8.12
N ARG A 104 -4.17 7.61 7.36
CA ARG A 104 -3.04 7.03 6.63
C ARG A 104 -2.31 7.97 5.69
N PHE A 105 -3.04 8.82 4.96
CA PHE A 105 -2.42 9.72 3.97
C PHE A 105 -1.73 10.91 4.65
N THR A 106 -2.30 11.44 5.72
CA THR A 106 -1.67 12.50 6.52
C THR A 106 -0.38 11.98 7.16
N ALA A 107 -0.39 10.77 7.74
CA ALA A 107 0.81 10.17 8.32
C ALA A 107 1.92 9.95 7.28
N LEU A 108 1.56 9.54 6.06
CA LEU A 108 2.54 9.39 4.98
C LEU A 108 3.09 10.75 4.51
N SER A 109 2.21 11.72 4.27
CA SER A 109 2.61 13.05 3.77
C SER A 109 3.43 13.85 4.78
N SER A 110 3.17 13.70 6.08
CA SER A 110 3.93 14.35 7.15
C SER A 110 5.30 13.72 7.41
N GLY A 111 5.58 12.52 6.85
CA GLY A 111 6.81 11.78 7.14
C GLY A 111 6.80 10.99 8.45
N GLU A 112 5.64 10.87 9.12
CA GLU A 112 5.47 10.00 10.28
C GLU A 112 5.74 8.54 9.93
N ILE A 113 5.39 8.13 8.70
CA ILE A 113 5.70 6.83 8.12
C ILE A 113 6.51 6.99 6.83
N ASP A 114 7.37 6.01 6.55
CA ASP A 114 8.21 5.97 5.35
C ASP A 114 7.50 5.29 4.17
N ILE A 115 6.65 4.33 4.47
CA ILE A 115 5.85 3.54 3.53
C ILE A 115 4.47 3.29 4.14
N LEU A 116 3.44 3.33 3.32
CA LEU A 116 2.09 2.90 3.66
C LEU A 116 1.79 1.58 2.93
N SER A 117 1.70 0.47 3.64
CA SER A 117 1.25 -0.84 3.14
C SER A 117 0.02 -1.25 3.95
N ARG A 118 -1.16 -0.88 3.41
CA ARG A 118 -2.41 -0.91 4.17
C ARG A 118 -3.61 -1.01 3.25
N ASN A 119 -3.74 -2.12 2.50
CA ASN A 119 -4.87 -2.34 1.59
C ASN A 119 -5.37 -1.03 0.96
N THR A 120 -4.47 -0.29 0.33
CA THR A 120 -4.74 1.07 -0.17
C THR A 120 -4.99 1.04 -1.66
N THR A 121 -6.21 1.40 -2.08
CA THR A 121 -6.61 1.44 -3.48
C THR A 121 -5.89 2.54 -4.23
N TRP A 122 -5.26 2.20 -5.35
CA TRP A 122 -4.70 3.15 -6.30
C TRP A 122 -5.82 3.84 -7.08
N THR A 123 -5.95 5.15 -6.89
CA THR A 123 -6.89 6.00 -7.62
C THR A 123 -6.19 7.23 -8.16
N MET A 124 -6.72 7.80 -9.25
CA MET A 124 -6.18 9.03 -9.85
C MET A 124 -6.07 10.16 -8.83
N THR A 125 -7.10 10.38 -8.01
CA THR A 125 -7.10 11.42 -6.96
C THR A 125 -5.96 11.24 -5.95
N ARG A 126 -5.75 10.01 -5.47
CA ARG A 126 -4.69 9.70 -4.50
C ARG A 126 -3.30 9.89 -5.11
N ASP A 127 -3.14 9.50 -6.36
CA ASP A 127 -1.89 9.61 -7.10
C ASP A 127 -1.56 11.09 -7.42
N THR A 128 -2.51 11.85 -7.95
CA THR A 128 -2.26 13.19 -8.48
C THR A 128 -2.47 14.31 -7.46
N GLN A 129 -3.56 14.28 -6.68
CA GLN A 129 -3.91 15.39 -5.78
C GLN A 129 -3.27 15.29 -4.40
N LEU A 130 -2.99 14.06 -3.92
CA LEU A 130 -2.41 13.87 -2.60
C LEU A 130 -0.88 13.77 -2.62
N GLY A 131 -0.24 13.85 -3.80
CA GLY A 131 1.21 13.78 -3.91
C GLY A 131 1.79 12.41 -3.51
N LEU A 132 1.11 11.34 -3.92
CA LEU A 132 1.46 9.97 -3.56
C LEU A 132 1.87 9.16 -4.79
N ASN A 133 2.80 8.21 -4.61
CA ASN A 133 3.20 7.25 -5.63
C ASN A 133 2.83 5.84 -5.19
N PHE A 134 2.04 5.14 -5.99
CA PHE A 134 1.75 3.71 -5.80
C PHE A 134 2.85 2.87 -6.43
N ALA A 135 3.56 2.09 -5.63
CA ALA A 135 4.73 1.33 -6.07
C ALA A 135 4.38 -0.02 -6.73
N GLY A 136 3.14 -0.22 -7.08
CA GLY A 136 2.60 -1.42 -7.71
C GLY A 136 1.30 -1.86 -7.06
N VAL A 137 0.78 -3.00 -7.51
CA VAL A 137 -0.42 -3.63 -6.95
C VAL A 137 0.00 -4.94 -6.30
N ASN A 138 -0.23 -5.08 -4.99
CA ASN A 138 0.03 -6.32 -4.25
C ASN A 138 -1.24 -7.14 -4.02
N TYR A 139 -2.43 -6.60 -4.32
CA TYR A 139 -3.69 -7.34 -4.31
C TYR A 139 -4.73 -6.66 -5.21
N TYR A 140 -5.26 -7.37 -6.19
CA TYR A 140 -6.37 -6.92 -7.01
C TYR A 140 -7.67 -7.33 -6.36
N ASP A 141 -8.50 -6.37 -5.99
CA ASP A 141 -9.76 -6.56 -5.29
C ASP A 141 -10.92 -5.82 -5.98
N GLY A 142 -12.07 -5.89 -5.37
CA GLY A 142 -13.26 -5.14 -5.71
C GLY A 142 -14.16 -5.03 -4.50
N GLN A 143 -14.95 -3.97 -4.44
CA GLN A 143 -15.89 -3.75 -3.34
C GLN A 143 -17.05 -4.73 -3.41
N GLY A 144 -17.40 -5.31 -2.26
CA GLY A 144 -18.55 -6.20 -2.07
C GLY A 144 -19.47 -5.71 -0.95
N MET A 145 -20.50 -6.50 -0.72
CA MET A 145 -21.51 -6.27 0.34
C MET A 145 -21.72 -7.56 1.11
N MET A 146 -21.56 -7.51 2.43
CA MET A 146 -21.87 -8.61 3.34
C MET A 146 -23.19 -8.34 4.04
N VAL A 147 -24.03 -9.36 4.08
CA VAL A 147 -25.35 -9.31 4.72
C VAL A 147 -25.57 -10.52 5.61
N PRO A 148 -26.39 -10.43 6.66
CA PRO A 148 -26.84 -11.62 7.37
C PRO A 148 -27.73 -12.47 6.45
N LYS A 149 -27.55 -13.79 6.48
CA LYS A 149 -28.39 -14.73 5.68
C LYS A 149 -29.86 -14.61 5.98
N SER A 150 -30.22 -14.22 7.21
CA SER A 150 -31.58 -13.96 7.62
C SER A 150 -32.28 -12.81 6.87
N LEU A 151 -31.51 -11.88 6.26
CA LEU A 151 -32.08 -10.85 5.40
C LEU A 151 -32.67 -11.42 4.11
N GLY A 152 -32.22 -12.61 3.67
CA GLY A 152 -32.73 -13.31 2.50
C GLY A 152 -32.28 -12.76 1.16
N ALA A 153 -31.55 -11.64 1.14
CA ALA A 153 -31.03 -11.00 -0.09
C ALA A 153 -29.99 -11.88 -0.79
N LYS A 154 -30.13 -12.05 -2.09
CA LYS A 154 -29.22 -12.81 -2.96
C LYS A 154 -28.44 -11.94 -3.94
N SER A 155 -28.83 -10.68 -4.06
CA SER A 155 -28.25 -9.69 -4.96
C SER A 155 -28.21 -8.33 -4.29
N ALA A 156 -27.17 -7.55 -4.61
CA ALA A 156 -27.06 -6.16 -4.17
C ALA A 156 -28.23 -5.28 -4.68
N LYS A 157 -28.92 -5.69 -5.75
CA LYS A 157 -30.10 -5.00 -6.29
C LYS A 157 -31.33 -5.14 -5.42
N GLU A 158 -31.32 -6.05 -4.47
CA GLU A 158 -32.42 -6.28 -3.50
C GLU A 158 -32.26 -5.42 -2.23
N LEU A 159 -31.25 -4.54 -2.18
CA LEU A 159 -30.89 -3.75 -1.01
C LEU A 159 -31.47 -2.31 -1.04
N ASP A 160 -32.53 -2.06 -1.80
CA ASP A 160 -33.20 -0.73 -1.80
C ASP A 160 -33.73 -0.39 -0.40
N GLY A 161 -33.42 0.81 0.09
CA GLY A 161 -33.77 1.27 1.44
C GLY A 161 -32.87 0.78 2.58
N ALA A 162 -31.83 -0.01 2.29
CA ALA A 162 -30.98 -0.62 3.31
C ALA A 162 -30.15 0.40 4.14
N ASN A 163 -29.90 0.04 5.40
CA ASN A 163 -28.91 0.69 6.24
C ASN A 163 -27.54 0.05 5.99
N ILE A 164 -26.56 0.85 5.56
CA ILE A 164 -25.25 0.38 5.12
C ILE A 164 -24.16 0.98 5.99
N PHE A 165 -23.26 0.13 6.50
CA PHE A 165 -22.11 0.56 7.27
C PHE A 165 -20.81 0.37 6.49
N THR A 166 -19.89 1.32 6.65
CA THR A 166 -18.53 1.30 6.07
C THR A 166 -17.56 2.15 6.90
N ASN A 167 -16.33 2.28 6.42
CA ASN A 167 -15.32 3.17 7.01
C ASN A 167 -15.22 4.49 6.24
N THR A 168 -15.09 5.60 6.96
CA THR A 168 -14.85 6.92 6.38
C THR A 168 -13.45 7.05 5.79
N GLY A 169 -13.28 7.90 4.77
CA GLY A 169 -12.01 8.14 4.09
C GLY A 169 -11.59 7.02 3.15
N THR A 170 -12.56 6.25 2.67
CA THR A 170 -12.36 5.10 1.77
C THR A 170 -12.95 5.35 0.39
N THR A 171 -12.49 4.62 -0.62
CA THR A 171 -13.15 4.49 -1.93
C THR A 171 -14.54 3.88 -1.77
N THR A 172 -14.69 3.00 -0.80
CA THR A 172 -15.94 2.27 -0.49
C THR A 172 -17.11 3.21 -0.24
N GLU A 173 -16.88 4.30 0.52
CA GLU A 173 -17.90 5.31 0.82
C GLU A 173 -18.42 6.01 -0.45
N LEU A 174 -17.50 6.27 -1.41
CA LEU A 174 -17.84 6.88 -2.69
C LEU A 174 -18.54 5.89 -3.62
N ASN A 175 -17.98 4.70 -3.78
CA ASN A 175 -18.47 3.69 -4.70
C ASN A 175 -19.87 3.21 -4.34
N ILE A 176 -20.19 3.02 -3.05
CA ILE A 176 -21.52 2.59 -2.63
C ILE A 176 -22.56 3.64 -2.99
N THR A 177 -22.23 4.93 -2.81
CA THR A 177 -23.09 6.05 -3.18
C THR A 177 -23.37 6.06 -4.69
N ASP A 178 -22.31 5.87 -5.50
CA ASP A 178 -22.42 5.82 -6.95
C ASP A 178 -23.24 4.62 -7.43
N TYR A 179 -23.02 3.45 -6.83
CA TYR A 179 -23.76 2.22 -7.18
C TYR A 179 -25.27 2.36 -6.94
N PHE A 180 -25.68 2.83 -5.76
CA PHE A 180 -27.08 3.00 -5.41
C PHE A 180 -27.74 4.07 -6.30
N ARG A 181 -27.05 5.20 -6.53
CA ARG A 181 -27.53 6.24 -7.45
C ARG A 181 -27.73 5.72 -8.87
N ALA A 182 -26.77 4.97 -9.41
CA ALA A 182 -26.83 4.41 -10.76
C ALA A 182 -27.97 3.41 -10.93
N ASN A 183 -28.30 2.66 -9.87
CA ASN A 183 -29.41 1.70 -9.85
C ASN A 183 -30.74 2.32 -9.39
N LYS A 184 -30.82 3.63 -9.14
CA LYS A 184 -32.00 4.34 -8.65
C LYS A 184 -32.56 3.79 -7.35
N MET A 185 -31.66 3.33 -6.48
CA MET A 185 -31.94 2.77 -5.18
C MET A 185 -31.67 3.80 -4.08
N SER A 186 -32.45 3.77 -3.02
CA SER A 186 -32.25 4.55 -1.80
C SER A 186 -31.43 3.75 -0.78
N PHE A 187 -30.75 4.43 0.13
CA PHE A 187 -30.02 3.79 1.23
C PHE A 187 -29.69 4.82 2.31
N LYS A 188 -29.34 4.33 3.49
CA LYS A 188 -28.79 5.14 4.58
C LYS A 188 -27.37 4.68 4.89
N LEU A 189 -26.41 5.57 4.66
CA LEU A 189 -24.99 5.29 4.93
C LEU A 189 -24.57 5.82 6.30
N VAL A 190 -23.87 4.98 7.06
CA VAL A 190 -23.18 5.38 8.29
C VAL A 190 -21.72 4.95 8.16
N ALA A 191 -20.81 5.93 8.22
CA ALA A 191 -19.37 5.71 8.12
C ALA A 191 -18.70 5.89 9.48
N PHE A 192 -17.86 4.92 9.86
CA PHE A 192 -17.10 4.89 11.11
C PHE A 192 -15.62 5.13 10.83
N GLU A 193 -14.90 5.67 11.81
CA GLU A 193 -13.46 5.85 11.66
C GLU A 193 -12.69 4.53 11.84
N LYS A 194 -13.07 3.71 12.81
CA LYS A 194 -12.40 2.44 13.12
C LYS A 194 -13.15 1.25 12.53
N ALA A 195 -12.40 0.29 11.96
CA ALA A 195 -12.98 -0.91 11.38
C ALA A 195 -13.67 -1.79 12.45
N ASP A 196 -13.10 -1.90 13.64
CA ASP A 196 -13.69 -2.71 14.71
C ASP A 196 -15.02 -2.13 15.22
N GLU A 197 -15.23 -0.81 15.14
CA GLU A 197 -16.53 -0.18 15.44
C GLU A 197 -17.59 -0.58 14.42
N VAL A 198 -17.21 -0.64 13.12
CA VAL A 198 -18.11 -1.14 12.06
C VAL A 198 -18.49 -2.58 12.31
N VAL A 199 -17.50 -3.45 12.56
CA VAL A 199 -17.72 -4.88 12.82
C VAL A 199 -18.63 -5.07 14.02
N ALA A 200 -18.34 -4.42 15.14
CA ALA A 200 -19.16 -4.53 16.35
C ALA A 200 -20.60 -4.05 16.16
N ALA A 201 -20.77 -2.95 15.41
CA ALA A 201 -22.09 -2.40 15.14
C ALA A 201 -22.90 -3.30 14.17
N TYR A 202 -22.24 -3.87 13.16
CA TYR A 202 -22.83 -4.81 12.22
C TYR A 202 -23.20 -6.14 12.92
N ASP A 203 -22.30 -6.71 13.71
CA ASP A 203 -22.52 -7.95 14.46
C ASP A 203 -23.70 -7.82 15.45
N ALA A 204 -23.87 -6.62 16.03
CA ALA A 204 -25.01 -6.27 16.88
C ALA A 204 -26.33 -6.03 16.11
N GLY A 205 -26.37 -6.24 14.79
CA GLY A 205 -27.57 -6.09 13.96
C GLY A 205 -28.05 -4.64 13.78
N ARG A 206 -27.15 -3.65 13.89
CA ARG A 206 -27.52 -2.22 13.78
C ARG A 206 -27.63 -1.73 12.34
N CYS A 207 -27.24 -2.55 11.36
CA CYS A 207 -27.43 -2.30 9.94
C CYS A 207 -27.69 -3.60 9.17
N ASP A 208 -28.14 -3.43 7.94
CA ASP A 208 -28.46 -4.53 7.03
C ASP A 208 -27.24 -5.01 6.25
N VAL A 209 -26.29 -4.10 5.97
CA VAL A 209 -25.16 -4.32 5.09
C VAL A 209 -23.86 -3.77 5.68
N TYR A 210 -22.79 -4.59 5.65
CA TYR A 210 -21.43 -4.12 5.78
C TYR A 210 -20.73 -4.14 4.42
N THR A 211 -20.15 -3.02 3.97
CA THR A 211 -19.49 -2.92 2.68
C THR A 211 -18.04 -2.45 2.83
N THR A 212 -17.14 -3.14 2.16
CA THR A 212 -15.72 -2.82 1.93
C THR A 212 -15.20 -3.74 0.82
N ASP A 213 -13.88 -3.79 0.59
CA ASP A 213 -13.24 -4.75 -0.31
C ASP A 213 -13.67 -6.18 0.02
N ARG A 214 -13.84 -7.04 -0.97
CA ARG A 214 -14.28 -8.43 -0.76
C ARG A 214 -13.31 -9.22 0.13
N SER A 215 -12.01 -9.02 -0.07
CA SER A 215 -11.00 -9.61 0.82
C SER A 215 -11.11 -9.07 2.25
N GLY A 216 -11.40 -7.77 2.38
CA GLY A 216 -11.68 -7.13 3.66
C GLY A 216 -12.92 -7.68 4.33
N LEU A 217 -14.00 -7.94 3.58
CA LEU A 217 -15.20 -8.61 4.11
C LEU A 217 -14.91 -10.04 4.58
N ALA A 218 -14.11 -10.80 3.83
CA ALA A 218 -13.66 -12.13 4.25
C ALA A 218 -12.89 -12.06 5.58
N ALA A 219 -11.96 -11.09 5.70
CA ALA A 219 -11.19 -10.86 6.92
C ALA A 219 -12.08 -10.45 8.10
N GLN A 220 -12.95 -9.47 7.93
CA GLN A 220 -13.82 -8.97 9.00
C GLN A 220 -14.88 -9.99 9.41
N ARG A 221 -15.35 -10.83 8.49
CA ARG A 221 -16.26 -11.92 8.80
C ARG A 221 -15.70 -12.89 9.84
N THR A 222 -14.38 -13.12 9.86
CA THR A 222 -13.76 -13.99 10.87
C THR A 222 -13.86 -13.46 12.29
N LYS A 223 -14.13 -12.17 12.46
CA LYS A 223 -14.30 -11.51 13.77
C LYS A 223 -15.75 -11.51 14.29
N LEU A 224 -16.72 -11.91 13.47
CA LEU A 224 -18.12 -11.93 13.86
C LEU A 224 -18.39 -13.06 14.87
N THR A 225 -19.37 -12.88 15.72
CA THR A 225 -19.81 -13.90 16.69
C THR A 225 -20.26 -15.19 15.99
N ASN A 226 -20.93 -15.07 14.83
CA ASN A 226 -21.33 -16.20 14.01
C ASN A 226 -21.00 -15.93 12.53
N PRO A 227 -19.74 -16.17 12.09
CA PRO A 227 -19.31 -15.92 10.71
C PRO A 227 -20.16 -16.63 9.65
N ASP A 228 -20.65 -17.83 9.95
CA ASP A 228 -21.42 -18.64 9.01
C ASP A 228 -22.88 -18.16 8.82
N ALA A 229 -23.36 -17.28 9.69
CA ALA A 229 -24.66 -16.65 9.54
C ALA A 229 -24.66 -15.51 8.50
N HIS A 230 -23.51 -15.17 7.94
CA HIS A 230 -23.33 -14.06 7.02
C HIS A 230 -22.85 -14.54 5.65
N VAL A 231 -23.19 -13.78 4.60
CA VAL A 231 -22.79 -14.04 3.21
C VAL A 231 -22.32 -12.75 2.54
N VAL A 232 -21.28 -12.84 1.73
CA VAL A 232 -20.87 -11.78 0.80
C VAL A 232 -21.64 -12.00 -0.50
N LEU A 233 -22.38 -10.98 -0.92
CA LEU A 233 -23.16 -11.02 -2.16
C LEU A 233 -22.25 -11.14 -3.39
N PRO A 234 -22.76 -11.68 -4.52
CA PRO A 234 -21.91 -12.00 -5.68
C PRO A 234 -21.38 -10.77 -6.40
N GLU A 235 -22.05 -9.63 -6.31
CA GLU A 235 -21.68 -8.44 -7.06
C GLU A 235 -20.35 -7.84 -6.60
N ILE A 236 -19.56 -7.41 -7.59
CA ILE A 236 -18.37 -6.59 -7.43
C ILE A 236 -18.69 -5.23 -8.04
N ILE A 237 -18.74 -4.19 -7.21
CA ILE A 237 -19.25 -2.88 -7.63
C ILE A 237 -18.15 -1.87 -7.99
N SER A 238 -16.87 -2.23 -7.79
CA SER A 238 -15.72 -1.38 -8.13
C SER A 238 -14.49 -2.20 -8.48
N LYS A 239 -13.45 -1.52 -8.96
CA LYS A 239 -12.08 -2.05 -9.05
C LYS A 239 -11.25 -1.46 -7.93
N GLU A 240 -10.63 -2.31 -7.14
CA GLU A 240 -9.80 -1.92 -6.00
C GLU A 240 -8.38 -2.51 -6.17
N PRO A 241 -7.52 -1.89 -7.00
CA PRO A 241 -6.11 -2.29 -7.09
C PRO A 241 -5.39 -1.78 -5.84
N LEU A 242 -5.12 -2.68 -4.90
CA LEU A 242 -4.49 -2.36 -3.62
C LEU A 242 -2.96 -2.41 -3.76
N GLY A 243 -2.26 -1.47 -3.16
CA GLY A 243 -0.81 -1.49 -3.23
C GLY A 243 -0.11 -0.59 -2.22
N PRO A 244 1.22 -0.77 -2.09
CA PRO A 244 2.06 0.06 -1.25
C PRO A 244 2.21 1.46 -1.84
N VAL A 245 2.30 2.44 -0.94
CA VAL A 245 2.31 3.85 -1.27
C VAL A 245 3.48 4.55 -0.60
N VAL A 246 4.13 5.45 -1.32
CA VAL A 246 5.18 6.34 -0.81
C VAL A 246 4.88 7.78 -1.19
N ARG A 247 5.59 8.74 -0.59
CA ARG A 247 5.52 10.16 -1.01
C ARG A 247 6.09 10.34 -2.41
N GLN A 248 5.55 11.29 -3.18
CA GLN A 248 6.17 11.74 -4.42
C GLN A 248 7.47 12.52 -4.15
N GLY A 249 8.32 12.61 -5.18
CA GLY A 249 9.56 13.39 -5.14
C GLY A 249 10.79 12.64 -4.59
N ASP A 250 10.66 11.35 -4.27
CA ASP A 250 11.78 10.47 -3.91
C ASP A 250 11.74 9.20 -4.77
N ASP A 251 12.26 9.32 -5.99
CA ASP A 251 12.24 8.25 -6.98
C ASP A 251 13.08 7.04 -6.54
N GLN A 252 14.16 7.27 -5.77
CA GLN A 252 14.98 6.18 -5.25
C GLN A 252 14.17 5.32 -4.27
N TRP A 253 13.50 5.95 -3.30
CA TRP A 253 12.67 5.22 -2.33
C TRP A 253 11.50 4.51 -3.00
N PHE A 254 10.84 5.19 -3.93
CA PHE A 254 9.79 4.62 -4.75
C PHE A 254 10.25 3.37 -5.52
N ASN A 255 11.44 3.43 -6.14
CA ASN A 255 12.00 2.31 -6.86
C ASN A 255 12.37 1.14 -5.92
N ILE A 256 12.91 1.40 -4.73
CA ILE A 256 13.18 0.36 -3.74
C ILE A 256 11.91 -0.42 -3.38
N VAL A 257 10.83 0.29 -3.07
CA VAL A 257 9.54 -0.34 -2.71
C VAL A 257 8.95 -1.11 -3.90
N ARG A 258 8.95 -0.49 -5.09
CA ARG A 258 8.47 -1.11 -6.33
C ARG A 258 9.23 -2.39 -6.66
N TRP A 259 10.56 -2.33 -6.66
CA TRP A 259 11.39 -3.47 -7.03
C TRP A 259 11.37 -4.56 -5.97
N THR A 260 11.14 -4.24 -4.69
CA THR A 260 10.89 -5.25 -3.66
C THR A 260 9.64 -6.08 -4.00
N LEU A 261 8.52 -5.44 -4.34
CA LEU A 261 7.32 -6.16 -4.77
C LEU A 261 7.57 -6.97 -6.06
N ASN A 262 8.21 -6.36 -7.06
CA ASN A 262 8.53 -7.05 -8.31
C ASN A 262 9.47 -8.25 -8.09
N ALA A 263 10.44 -8.14 -7.17
CA ALA A 263 11.32 -9.26 -6.83
C ALA A 263 10.55 -10.44 -6.21
N MET A 264 9.59 -10.16 -5.32
CA MET A 264 8.73 -11.20 -4.74
C MET A 264 7.89 -11.92 -5.82
N ILE A 265 7.33 -11.17 -6.77
CA ILE A 265 6.52 -11.74 -7.86
C ILE A 265 7.40 -12.50 -8.86
N ASN A 266 8.55 -11.94 -9.28
CA ASN A 266 9.50 -12.64 -10.15
C ASN A 266 10.04 -13.92 -9.50
N ALA A 267 10.27 -13.91 -8.19
CA ALA A 267 10.70 -15.10 -7.46
C ALA A 267 9.65 -16.21 -7.51
N GLU A 268 8.36 -15.88 -7.38
CA GLU A 268 7.28 -16.86 -7.56
C GLU A 268 7.28 -17.43 -8.98
N GLU A 269 7.37 -16.56 -9.99
CA GLU A 269 7.38 -16.97 -11.41
C GLU A 269 8.56 -17.89 -11.74
N MET A 270 9.72 -17.65 -11.12
CA MET A 270 10.94 -18.43 -11.32
C MET A 270 11.08 -19.62 -10.35
N GLY A 271 10.09 -19.88 -9.49
CA GLY A 271 10.10 -20.97 -8.53
C GLY A 271 11.12 -20.81 -7.40
N VAL A 272 11.57 -19.58 -7.12
CA VAL A 272 12.46 -19.28 -5.99
C VAL A 272 11.61 -19.06 -4.74
N THR A 273 11.85 -19.85 -3.71
CA THR A 273 11.12 -19.81 -2.44
C THR A 273 12.06 -19.48 -1.29
N LYS A 274 11.49 -19.13 -0.14
CA LYS A 274 12.28 -18.94 1.09
C LYS A 274 13.15 -20.17 1.42
N ALA A 275 12.64 -21.36 1.18
CA ALA A 275 13.33 -22.60 1.51
C ALA A 275 14.49 -22.93 0.54
N ASN A 276 14.38 -22.57 -0.74
CA ASN A 276 15.37 -22.98 -1.76
C ASN A 276 16.28 -21.84 -2.25
N ALA A 277 16.06 -20.59 -1.80
CA ALA A 277 16.75 -19.40 -2.30
C ALA A 277 18.29 -19.52 -2.23
N ASP A 278 18.86 -19.99 -1.12
CA ASP A 278 20.31 -20.15 -0.97
C ASP A 278 20.86 -21.24 -1.89
N GLN A 279 20.14 -22.34 -2.05
CA GLN A 279 20.53 -23.43 -2.94
C GLN A 279 20.54 -22.93 -4.39
N ILE A 280 19.47 -22.27 -4.83
CA ILE A 280 19.38 -21.73 -6.19
C ILE A 280 20.44 -20.66 -6.40
N ALA A 281 20.68 -19.76 -5.45
CA ALA A 281 21.71 -18.73 -5.54
C ALA A 281 23.13 -19.29 -5.71
N SER A 282 23.39 -20.49 -5.21
CA SER A 282 24.71 -21.17 -5.32
C SER A 282 24.89 -21.99 -6.60
N SER A 283 23.79 -22.43 -7.25
CA SER A 283 23.81 -23.39 -8.36
C SER A 283 23.18 -22.89 -9.65
N ALA A 284 22.51 -21.73 -9.64
CA ALA A 284 21.85 -21.17 -10.81
C ALA A 284 22.83 -20.90 -11.96
N THR A 285 22.38 -21.21 -13.17
CA THR A 285 23.07 -20.87 -14.42
C THR A 285 22.19 -20.03 -15.35
N ASP A 286 20.90 -19.96 -15.07
CA ASP A 286 19.97 -19.10 -15.81
C ASP A 286 20.27 -17.61 -15.54
N PRO A 287 20.48 -16.80 -16.59
CA PRO A 287 20.82 -15.39 -16.40
C PRO A 287 19.76 -14.58 -15.67
N SER A 288 18.48 -14.93 -15.76
CA SER A 288 17.40 -14.21 -15.03
C SER A 288 17.44 -14.52 -13.55
N LEU A 289 17.70 -15.77 -13.17
CA LEU A 289 17.94 -16.16 -11.78
C LEU A 289 19.21 -15.51 -11.22
N LEU A 290 20.30 -15.47 -12.01
CA LEU A 290 21.54 -14.83 -11.59
C LEU A 290 21.34 -13.34 -11.29
N ARG A 291 20.58 -12.64 -12.13
CA ARG A 291 20.25 -11.22 -11.89
C ARG A 291 19.33 -11.02 -10.68
N LEU A 292 18.24 -11.79 -10.59
CA LEU A 292 17.33 -11.73 -9.44
C LEU A 292 18.09 -11.95 -8.12
N LEU A 293 19.01 -12.92 -8.09
CA LEU A 293 19.72 -13.31 -6.86
C LEU A 293 21.05 -12.54 -6.65
N GLY A 294 21.30 -11.48 -7.45
CA GLY A 294 22.45 -10.59 -7.28
C GLY A 294 23.80 -11.19 -7.62
N LYS A 295 23.81 -12.25 -8.47
CA LYS A 295 25.03 -12.93 -8.93
C LYS A 295 25.54 -12.38 -10.25
N GLU A 296 24.72 -11.65 -10.99
CA GLU A 296 25.03 -10.96 -12.24
C GLU A 296 24.42 -9.56 -12.25
N GLY A 297 25.19 -8.58 -12.77
CA GLY A 297 24.76 -7.17 -12.81
C GLY A 297 25.01 -6.42 -11.49
N LYS A 298 24.62 -5.12 -11.49
CA LYS A 298 24.77 -4.20 -10.35
C LYS A 298 23.45 -3.56 -9.95
N PHE A 299 22.36 -4.28 -10.07
CA PHE A 299 20.99 -3.77 -9.87
C PHE A 299 20.74 -3.29 -8.44
N GLY A 300 21.44 -3.86 -7.46
CA GLY A 300 21.40 -3.36 -6.08
C GLY A 300 22.07 -2.00 -5.96
N GLU A 301 23.26 -1.84 -6.53
CA GLU A 301 23.99 -0.57 -6.51
C GLU A 301 23.18 0.57 -7.17
N GLU A 302 22.46 0.28 -8.26
CA GLU A 302 21.56 1.23 -8.95
C GLU A 302 20.40 1.70 -8.06
N LEU A 303 19.94 0.87 -7.14
CA LEU A 303 18.96 1.22 -6.11
C LEU A 303 19.59 1.88 -4.88
N GLY A 304 20.94 1.91 -4.80
CA GLY A 304 21.67 2.30 -3.59
C GLY A 304 21.67 1.23 -2.51
N LEU A 305 21.49 -0.04 -2.87
CA LEU A 305 21.45 -1.22 -1.98
C LEU A 305 22.62 -2.17 -2.28
N SER A 306 22.73 -3.23 -1.49
CA SER A 306 23.63 -4.36 -1.83
C SER A 306 23.07 -5.15 -3.02
N ASN A 307 23.94 -5.81 -3.79
CA ASN A 307 23.49 -6.56 -4.97
C ASN A 307 22.65 -7.79 -4.62
N ASP A 308 22.74 -8.31 -3.41
CA ASP A 308 21.95 -9.43 -2.87
C ASP A 308 20.61 -9.00 -2.24
N TRP A 309 20.19 -7.74 -2.45
CA TRP A 309 18.96 -7.18 -1.86
C TRP A 309 17.73 -8.05 -2.09
N ALA A 310 17.51 -8.55 -3.31
CA ALA A 310 16.35 -9.37 -3.64
C ALA A 310 16.46 -10.79 -3.03
N LEU A 311 17.67 -11.36 -2.96
CA LEU A 311 17.92 -12.60 -2.23
C LEU A 311 17.57 -12.45 -0.76
N ASN A 312 17.98 -11.33 -0.13
CA ASN A 312 17.64 -11.02 1.27
C ASN A 312 16.13 -10.91 1.49
N VAL A 313 15.39 -10.30 0.54
CA VAL A 313 13.91 -10.26 0.57
C VAL A 313 13.34 -11.67 0.58
N ILE A 314 13.71 -12.50 -0.42
CA ILE A 314 13.14 -13.84 -0.60
C ILE A 314 13.47 -14.74 0.60
N LYS A 315 14.69 -14.72 1.12
CA LYS A 315 15.10 -15.48 2.32
C LYS A 315 14.32 -15.05 3.56
N SER A 316 13.93 -13.80 3.66
CA SER A 316 13.27 -13.26 4.84
C SER A 316 11.77 -13.51 4.84
N VAL A 317 11.09 -13.17 3.75
CA VAL A 317 9.62 -13.17 3.66
C VAL A 317 9.06 -14.16 2.64
N GLY A 318 9.91 -14.81 1.85
CA GLY A 318 9.49 -15.68 0.76
C GLY A 318 9.14 -14.90 -0.52
N ASN A 319 8.60 -15.62 -1.50
CA ASN A 319 8.06 -15.03 -2.71
C ASN A 319 6.60 -14.56 -2.49
N TYR A 320 5.99 -13.92 -3.50
CA TYR A 320 4.62 -13.41 -3.37
C TYR A 320 3.61 -14.54 -3.14
N GLY A 321 3.75 -15.68 -3.83
CA GLY A 321 2.87 -16.84 -3.66
C GLY A 321 2.91 -17.41 -2.24
N GLU A 322 4.12 -17.53 -1.66
CA GLU A 322 4.27 -18.00 -0.27
C GLU A 322 3.57 -17.04 0.71
N SER A 323 3.74 -15.73 0.54
CA SER A 323 3.06 -14.73 1.38
C SER A 323 1.54 -14.78 1.20
N TYR A 324 1.05 -14.91 -0.04
CA TYR A 324 -0.38 -15.04 -0.32
C TYR A 324 -0.99 -16.27 0.37
N GLU A 325 -0.39 -17.44 0.14
CA GLU A 325 -0.90 -18.72 0.69
C GLU A 325 -0.85 -18.75 2.22
N ALA A 326 0.17 -18.14 2.83
CA ALA A 326 0.31 -18.11 4.28
C ALA A 326 -0.74 -17.22 4.96
N HIS A 327 -1.19 -16.15 4.29
CA HIS A 327 -2.00 -15.13 4.96
C HIS A 327 -3.45 -15.05 4.50
N VAL A 328 -3.72 -15.23 3.21
CA VAL A 328 -5.06 -15.06 2.64
C VAL A 328 -5.56 -16.28 1.86
N GLY A 329 -4.68 -17.20 1.49
CA GLY A 329 -4.95 -18.33 0.63
C GLY A 329 -6.01 -19.31 1.12
N PRO A 330 -6.34 -20.34 0.31
CA PRO A 330 -7.43 -21.29 0.57
C PRO A 330 -7.32 -22.03 1.90
N ASN A 331 -6.10 -22.23 2.41
CA ASN A 331 -5.83 -22.93 3.66
C ASN A 331 -5.86 -22.01 4.90
N THR A 332 -6.15 -20.73 4.74
CA THR A 332 -6.31 -19.76 5.83
C THR A 332 -7.78 -19.62 6.24
N PRO A 333 -8.08 -18.95 7.37
CA PRO A 333 -9.46 -18.62 7.73
C PRO A 333 -10.20 -17.75 6.68
N LEU A 334 -9.48 -17.01 5.81
CA LEU A 334 -10.05 -16.18 4.78
C LEU A 334 -10.50 -16.99 3.56
N LYS A 335 -9.83 -18.10 3.25
CA LYS A 335 -10.12 -19.02 2.17
C LYS A 335 -10.26 -18.34 0.80
N LEU A 336 -9.34 -17.44 0.48
CA LEU A 336 -9.36 -16.70 -0.78
C LEU A 336 -8.57 -17.45 -1.85
N ASP A 337 -9.22 -17.73 -2.97
CA ASP A 337 -8.54 -18.23 -4.17
C ASP A 337 -7.75 -17.11 -4.82
N ARG A 338 -6.65 -17.47 -5.51
CA ARG A 338 -5.81 -16.52 -6.24
C ARG A 338 -6.60 -15.71 -7.26
N GLY A 339 -7.42 -16.37 -8.08
CA GLY A 339 -8.20 -15.72 -9.13
C GLY A 339 -7.33 -14.77 -9.97
N VAL A 340 -7.73 -13.50 -10.08
CA VAL A 340 -6.94 -12.47 -10.78
C VAL A 340 -5.58 -12.17 -10.13
N ASN A 341 -5.39 -12.54 -8.88
CA ASN A 341 -4.12 -12.42 -8.15
C ASN A 341 -3.13 -13.57 -8.44
N ALA A 342 -3.48 -14.50 -9.34
CA ALA A 342 -2.53 -15.48 -9.87
C ALA A 342 -1.56 -14.81 -10.85
N LEU A 343 -0.41 -15.44 -11.08
CA LEU A 343 0.55 -15.00 -12.09
C LEU A 343 -0.11 -14.97 -13.48
N TRP A 344 0.35 -14.09 -14.35
CA TRP A 344 -0.11 -13.99 -15.73
C TRP A 344 0.02 -15.33 -16.48
N SER A 345 1.06 -16.09 -16.20
CA SER A 345 1.29 -17.45 -16.77
C SER A 345 0.32 -18.51 -16.21
N GLN A 346 -0.42 -18.20 -15.17
CA GLN A 346 -1.39 -19.08 -14.49
C GLN A 346 -2.84 -18.59 -14.65
N GLY A 347 -3.08 -17.66 -15.58
CA GLY A 347 -4.41 -17.13 -15.88
C GLY A 347 -4.85 -15.94 -15.03
N GLY A 348 -3.98 -15.39 -14.19
CA GLY A 348 -4.20 -14.14 -13.46
C GLY A 348 -3.70 -12.91 -14.22
N ILE A 349 -3.57 -11.80 -13.52
CA ILE A 349 -3.06 -10.54 -14.06
C ILE A 349 -1.84 -10.01 -13.29
N LEU A 350 -1.31 -10.81 -12.36
CA LEU A 350 -0.10 -10.44 -11.64
C LEU A 350 1.11 -10.57 -12.58
N TYR A 351 1.69 -9.42 -12.93
CA TYR A 351 2.74 -9.31 -13.94
C TYR A 351 3.82 -8.34 -13.42
N ALA A 352 5.00 -8.86 -13.10
CA ALA A 352 6.12 -8.06 -12.64
C ALA A 352 7.07 -7.69 -13.78
N ALA A 353 7.67 -6.50 -13.69
CA ALA A 353 8.73 -6.11 -14.60
C ALA A 353 9.99 -6.99 -14.37
N PRO A 354 10.70 -7.40 -15.45
CA PRO A 354 11.91 -8.20 -15.32
C PRO A 354 13.08 -7.37 -14.77
N ILE A 355 13.93 -8.01 -13.96
CA ILE A 355 15.21 -7.44 -13.53
C ILE A 355 16.24 -7.63 -14.66
N ARG A 356 16.53 -6.50 -15.37
CA ARG A 356 17.32 -6.57 -16.58
C ARG A 356 18.10 -5.28 -16.86
#